data_36576350bafd8c812b63b9b81ce84cdf
#
_entry.id   36576350bafd8c812b63b9b81ce84cdf
#
_cell.length_a   1.000
_cell.length_b   1.000
_cell.length_c   1.000
_cell.angle_alpha   90.00
_cell.angle_beta   90.00
_cell.angle_gamma   90.00
#
_symmetry.space_group_name_H-M   'P 1'
#
loop_
_entity.id
_entity.type
_entity.pdbx_description
1 polymer ?
#
loop_
_entity_poly.entity_id
_entity_poly.type
_entity_poly.pdbx_seq_one_letter_code
_entity_poly.pdbx_strand_id
1 'polypeptide(L)'
;MFKQIKFCTPLHRLALTLRAGLTFATLQFLISGSSWAASSVNYEIWALDQGTNQVHIYSSDLKEVHRIDLAAKGVRTAHMIDFTSNGAYALIASTGSGDVTLVRASDRAIVSRLGTGPGTHMATVAPDDRTGIVAVIGDPKMPGSGKLVEIGIDAGKGSLTVGRSLAISEDPLVKEKSGRFKDTRPICQQFTADGRYAYVTLGPAIENGGVVVLDTRSFSLVAAYPPDEVKANCGTVRTNDGRRMIVNGGSADVGIWYVFDTTTHKVIHQADSHGKDAHGVWPMPDGSAVWMVNRVSSNAIVIDPATFRVIAVIDSVGKTPDIIAMTPDSRYAFISLRGPKPITAPHVAVGETPGFAVIDLRTRKLVRTIEPAKGEPKSDFHGIGVRILRR
;
A
#
# COMPACT_ATOMS: atom_id res chain seq x y z
N MET A 1 71.33 29.36 26.30
CA MET A 1 72.38 29.56 25.30
C MET A 1 71.74 30.19 24.08
N PHE A 2 71.85 31.51 24.02
CA PHE A 2 72.36 32.42 22.96
C PHE A 2 71.96 32.01 21.51
N LYS A 3 71.36 32.83 20.65
CA LYS A 3 71.61 34.27 20.38
C LYS A 3 70.47 34.89 19.58
N GLN A 4 70.10 36.12 19.93
CA GLN A 4 69.38 37.06 19.05
C GLN A 4 70.36 37.62 17.98
N ILE A 5 69.78 37.99 16.82
CA ILE A 5 70.31 39.06 16.01
C ILE A 5 69.15 39.90 15.44
N LYS A 6 69.16 41.19 15.78
CA LYS A 6 68.37 42.29 15.19
C LYS A 6 69.17 42.86 14.01
N PHE A 7 68.44 43.43 13.01
CA PHE A 7 68.81 44.71 12.30
C PHE A 7 67.63 45.12 11.44
N CYS A 8 66.96 46.19 11.73
CA CYS A 8 67.00 47.59 11.35
C CYS A 8 66.49 47.89 9.91
N THR A 9 65.45 48.71 9.91
CA THR A 9 64.73 49.53 8.93
C THR A 9 65.63 50.38 7.99
N PRO A 10 65.10 51.11 6.92
CA PRO A 10 63.93 52.02 7.00
C PRO A 10 63.08 52.25 5.73
N LEU A 11 61.88 52.77 5.97
CA LEU A 11 61.00 53.67 5.21
C LEU A 11 61.17 53.89 3.69
N HIS A 12 60.10 53.72 2.96
CA HIS A 12 59.56 54.69 2.02
C HIS A 12 58.05 54.72 1.98
N ARG A 13 57.44 55.87 2.15
CA ARG A 13 56.03 56.18 2.03
C ARG A 13 55.63 56.22 0.55
N LEU A 14 54.60 55.55 0.17
CA LEU A 14 53.80 55.89 -1.01
C LEU A 14 52.34 55.74 -0.65
N ALA A 15 51.67 56.89 -0.62
CA ALA A 15 50.19 56.90 -0.43
C ALA A 15 49.49 56.56 -1.75
N LEU A 16 48.75 55.51 -1.77
CA LEU A 16 47.77 55.25 -2.81
C LEU A 16 46.37 55.15 -2.18
N THR A 17 45.59 56.16 -2.48
CA THR A 17 44.11 56.14 -2.18
C THR A 17 43.41 55.13 -3.00
N LEU A 18 42.98 54.02 -2.41
CA LEU A 18 42.01 53.09 -3.00
C LEU A 18 40.63 53.44 -2.47
N ARG A 19 39.73 53.86 -3.37
CA ARG A 19 38.29 53.92 -3.15
C ARG A 19 37.77 52.50 -3.09
N ALA A 20 37.35 52.06 -1.92
CA ALA A 20 36.60 50.81 -1.74
C ALA A 20 35.15 51.00 -2.18
N GLY A 21 34.82 50.53 -3.37
CA GLY A 21 33.42 50.31 -3.76
C GLY A 21 32.91 49.04 -3.11
N LEU A 22 32.02 49.13 -2.10
CA LEU A 22 31.27 47.99 -1.57
C LEU A 22 30.17 47.62 -2.57
N THR A 23 30.42 46.58 -3.37
CA THR A 23 29.35 45.88 -4.08
C THR A 23 28.74 44.88 -3.13
N PHE A 24 27.54 45.19 -2.62
CA PHE A 24 26.69 44.21 -1.95
C PHE A 24 26.23 43.20 -2.99
N ALA A 25 26.84 42.00 -3.01
CA ALA A 25 26.29 40.85 -3.70
C ALA A 25 25.14 40.30 -2.84
N THR A 26 23.93 40.63 -3.20
CA THR A 26 22.73 39.98 -2.66
C THR A 26 22.72 38.55 -3.16
N LEU A 27 23.09 37.61 -2.29
CA LEU A 27 22.94 36.16 -2.49
C LEU A 27 21.44 35.87 -2.39
N GLN A 28 20.73 35.88 -3.54
CA GLN A 28 19.37 35.34 -3.62
C GLN A 28 19.47 33.82 -3.42
N PHE A 29 19.11 33.35 -2.25
CA PHE A 29 18.78 31.96 -2.02
C PHE A 29 17.52 31.65 -2.87
N LEU A 30 17.74 31.06 -4.04
CA LEU A 30 16.69 30.37 -4.77
C LEU A 30 16.26 29.17 -3.91
N ILE A 31 15.23 29.38 -3.08
CA ILE A 31 14.46 28.29 -2.51
C ILE A 31 13.79 27.64 -3.71
N SER A 32 14.42 26.59 -4.24
CA SER A 32 13.78 25.67 -5.17
C SER A 32 12.72 24.91 -4.39
N GLY A 33 11.59 25.54 -4.15
CA GLY A 33 10.38 24.82 -3.80
C GLY A 33 10.12 23.85 -4.94
N SER A 34 10.17 22.54 -4.65
CA SER A 34 9.75 21.50 -5.59
C SER A 34 8.29 21.77 -5.94
N SER A 35 8.08 22.45 -7.07
CA SER A 35 6.74 22.72 -7.57
C SER A 35 6.10 21.38 -7.95
N TRP A 36 4.96 21.09 -7.36
CA TRP A 36 4.07 20.04 -7.86
C TRP A 36 3.78 20.33 -9.33
N ALA A 37 4.33 19.54 -10.24
CA ALA A 37 3.99 19.65 -11.63
C ALA A 37 2.87 18.65 -11.92
N ALA A 38 1.72 19.15 -12.35
CA ALA A 38 0.57 18.34 -12.68
C ALA A 38 0.95 17.21 -13.66
N SER A 39 0.44 16.01 -13.40
CA SER A 39 0.56 14.86 -14.33
C SER A 39 -0.16 15.16 -15.64
N SER A 40 0.37 14.68 -16.76
CA SER A 40 -0.33 14.72 -18.05
C SER A 40 -1.53 13.78 -18.11
N VAL A 41 -1.66 12.87 -17.15
CA VAL A 41 -2.76 11.92 -17.00
C VAL A 41 -3.69 12.41 -15.90
N ASN A 42 -4.98 12.52 -16.21
CA ASN A 42 -5.99 12.84 -15.21
C ASN A 42 -6.31 11.57 -14.39
N TYR A 43 -6.26 11.72 -13.09
CA TYR A 43 -6.61 10.66 -12.13
C TYR A 43 -7.24 11.26 -10.89
N GLU A 44 -7.86 10.40 -10.09
CA GLU A 44 -8.30 10.70 -8.74
C GLU A 44 -7.58 9.79 -7.74
N ILE A 45 -7.36 10.32 -6.55
CA ILE A 45 -6.84 9.57 -5.40
C ILE A 45 -8.01 9.36 -4.46
N TRP A 46 -8.33 8.10 -4.17
CA TRP A 46 -9.36 7.73 -3.22
C TRP A 46 -8.70 7.18 -1.96
N ALA A 47 -8.75 7.93 -0.88
CA ALA A 47 -8.14 7.58 0.40
C ALA A 47 -9.21 7.27 1.44
N LEU A 48 -9.14 6.09 2.06
CA LEU A 48 -10.11 5.60 3.01
C LEU A 48 -9.68 5.93 4.43
N ASP A 49 -10.45 6.78 5.11
CA ASP A 49 -10.39 6.95 6.55
C ASP A 49 -11.31 5.92 7.22
N GLN A 50 -10.74 4.79 7.61
CA GLN A 50 -11.48 3.72 8.29
C GLN A 50 -11.95 4.11 9.70
N GLY A 51 -11.30 5.10 10.29
CA GLY A 51 -11.65 5.62 11.62
C GLY A 51 -12.92 6.43 11.62
N THR A 52 -13.12 7.24 10.60
CA THR A 52 -14.33 8.07 10.42
C THR A 52 -15.32 7.47 9.42
N ASN A 53 -14.93 6.40 8.73
CA ASN A 53 -15.71 5.75 7.66
C ASN A 53 -16.04 6.69 6.49
N GLN A 54 -15.04 7.43 6.05
CA GLN A 54 -15.15 8.35 4.93
C GLN A 54 -14.16 7.98 3.82
N VAL A 55 -14.55 8.26 2.58
CA VAL A 55 -13.65 8.23 1.43
C VAL A 55 -13.35 9.65 1.02
N HIS A 56 -12.10 10.08 1.13
CA HIS A 56 -11.63 11.36 0.68
C HIS A 56 -11.12 11.24 -0.75
N ILE A 57 -11.67 12.04 -1.67
CA ILE A 57 -11.33 11.97 -3.10
C ILE A 57 -10.61 13.24 -3.51
N TYR A 58 -9.40 13.08 -4.02
CA TYR A 58 -8.53 14.14 -4.48
C TYR A 58 -8.35 14.07 -5.99
N SER A 59 -8.29 15.23 -6.62
CA SER A 59 -7.89 15.39 -8.01
C SER A 59 -6.37 15.25 -8.17
N SER A 60 -5.89 15.17 -9.41
CA SER A 60 -4.46 15.04 -9.72
C SER A 60 -3.61 16.26 -9.30
N ASP A 61 -4.23 17.39 -8.96
CA ASP A 61 -3.59 18.58 -8.37
C ASP A 61 -3.68 18.63 -6.84
N LEU A 62 -4.02 17.51 -6.21
CA LEU A 62 -4.10 17.33 -4.75
C LEU A 62 -5.12 18.24 -4.06
N LYS A 63 -6.21 18.55 -4.74
CA LYS A 63 -7.37 19.22 -4.13
C LYS A 63 -8.43 18.19 -3.81
N GLU A 64 -8.98 18.22 -2.60
CA GLU A 64 -10.14 17.41 -2.26
C GLU A 64 -11.34 17.88 -3.10
N VAL A 65 -11.85 16.99 -3.95
CA VAL A 65 -12.95 17.29 -4.89
C VAL A 65 -14.25 16.67 -4.45
N HIS A 66 -14.21 15.66 -3.61
CA HIS A 66 -15.40 15.00 -3.08
C HIS A 66 -15.08 14.20 -1.81
N ARG A 67 -16.14 13.92 -1.02
CA ARG A 67 -16.09 13.06 0.15
C ARG A 67 -17.34 12.20 0.20
N ILE A 68 -17.15 10.89 0.39
CA ILE A 68 -18.26 9.94 0.56
C ILE A 68 -18.38 9.59 2.03
N ASP A 69 -19.54 9.87 2.63
CA ASP A 69 -19.86 9.45 3.98
C ASP A 69 -20.43 8.02 3.96
N LEU A 70 -19.56 7.04 4.20
CA LEU A 70 -19.93 5.63 4.28
C LEU A 70 -20.68 5.31 5.58
N ALA A 71 -20.39 6.06 6.66
CA ALA A 71 -21.04 5.86 7.95
C ALA A 71 -22.55 6.10 7.89
N ALA A 72 -22.99 7.10 7.11
CA ALA A 72 -24.41 7.40 6.88
C ALA A 72 -25.16 6.25 6.19
N LYS A 73 -24.43 5.31 5.57
CA LYS A 73 -24.99 4.10 4.95
C LYS A 73 -24.76 2.83 5.79
N GLY A 74 -24.31 2.99 7.04
CA GLY A 74 -24.07 1.88 7.97
C GLY A 74 -22.81 1.06 7.68
N VAL A 75 -21.92 1.55 6.82
CA VAL A 75 -20.60 0.95 6.57
C VAL A 75 -19.66 1.33 7.72
N ARG A 76 -18.90 0.36 8.23
CA ARG A 76 -17.97 0.57 9.34
C ARG A 76 -16.62 -0.04 9.03
N THR A 77 -15.57 0.68 9.38
CA THR A 77 -14.17 0.32 9.17
C THR A 77 -13.93 -0.02 7.70
N ALA A 78 -14.20 0.97 6.81
CA ALA A 78 -13.89 0.88 5.39
C ALA A 78 -12.37 0.75 5.23
N HIS A 79 -11.91 -0.44 4.80
CA HIS A 79 -10.54 -0.88 5.01
C HIS A 79 -9.70 -0.89 3.73
N MET A 80 -10.14 -1.62 2.70
CA MET A 80 -9.44 -1.72 1.44
C MET A 80 -10.32 -1.28 0.27
N ILE A 81 -9.66 -0.81 -0.79
CA ILE A 81 -10.32 -0.36 -2.02
C ILE A 81 -9.64 -0.98 -3.24
N ASP A 82 -10.42 -1.40 -4.21
CA ASP A 82 -9.97 -1.78 -5.54
C ASP A 82 -10.92 -1.21 -6.60
N PHE A 83 -10.44 -1.09 -7.84
CA PHE A 83 -11.23 -0.55 -8.94
C PHE A 83 -11.40 -1.57 -10.06
N THR A 84 -12.54 -1.49 -10.76
CA THR A 84 -12.64 -2.11 -12.08
C THR A 84 -11.59 -1.52 -13.02
N SER A 85 -11.11 -2.29 -13.98
CA SER A 85 -9.99 -1.92 -14.88
C SER A 85 -10.24 -0.62 -15.66
N ASN A 86 -11.52 -0.32 -15.92
CA ASN A 86 -11.96 0.92 -16.57
C ASN A 86 -12.19 2.08 -15.60
N GLY A 87 -12.03 1.86 -14.28
CA GLY A 87 -12.29 2.85 -13.25
C GLY A 87 -13.74 3.28 -13.08
N ALA A 88 -14.70 2.50 -13.61
CA ALA A 88 -16.12 2.82 -13.52
C ALA A 88 -16.71 2.57 -12.12
N TYR A 89 -16.17 1.59 -11.41
CA TYR A 89 -16.60 1.21 -10.07
C TYR A 89 -15.42 1.04 -9.12
N ALA A 90 -15.65 1.37 -7.86
CA ALA A 90 -14.78 1.03 -6.74
C ALA A 90 -15.44 -0.02 -5.86
N LEU A 91 -14.71 -1.05 -5.46
CA LEU A 91 -15.07 -2.02 -4.44
C LEU A 91 -14.39 -1.64 -3.14
N ILE A 92 -15.16 -1.46 -2.07
CA ILE A 92 -14.65 -1.14 -0.75
C ILE A 92 -14.99 -2.27 0.20
N ALA A 93 -13.99 -2.95 0.71
CA ALA A 93 -14.13 -3.97 1.75
C ALA A 93 -14.12 -3.32 3.13
N SER A 94 -15.00 -3.76 4.03
CA SER A 94 -15.22 -3.14 5.33
C SER A 94 -15.20 -4.17 6.45
N THR A 95 -14.14 -4.13 7.28
CA THR A 95 -13.92 -5.12 8.33
C THR A 95 -14.94 -5.03 9.47
N GLY A 96 -15.40 -3.82 9.79
CA GLY A 96 -16.33 -3.59 10.91
C GLY A 96 -17.77 -3.91 10.58
N SER A 97 -18.22 -3.70 9.34
CA SER A 97 -19.58 -4.04 8.90
C SER A 97 -19.68 -5.40 8.20
N GLY A 98 -18.55 -6.01 7.80
CA GLY A 98 -18.53 -7.35 7.22
C GLY A 98 -19.10 -7.42 5.82
N ASP A 99 -18.90 -6.39 5.01
CA ASP A 99 -19.47 -6.27 3.68
C ASP A 99 -18.51 -5.69 2.64
N VAL A 100 -18.88 -5.85 1.38
CA VAL A 100 -18.30 -5.16 0.23
C VAL A 100 -19.30 -4.13 -0.28
N THR A 101 -18.85 -2.89 -0.40
CA THR A 101 -19.62 -1.77 -0.96
C THR A 101 -19.15 -1.50 -2.39
N LEU A 102 -20.09 -1.46 -3.34
CA LEU A 102 -19.84 -1.04 -4.72
C LEU A 102 -20.23 0.42 -4.90
N VAL A 103 -19.28 1.23 -5.27
CA VAL A 103 -19.45 2.66 -5.53
C VAL A 103 -19.30 2.92 -7.03
N ARG A 104 -20.34 3.51 -7.67
CA ARG A 104 -20.20 3.98 -9.04
C ARG A 104 -19.37 5.26 -9.04
N ALA A 105 -18.23 5.22 -9.73
CA ALA A 105 -17.22 6.25 -9.58
C ALA A 105 -17.56 7.58 -10.30
N SER A 106 -18.49 7.59 -11.25
CA SER A 106 -18.90 8.81 -12.00
C SER A 106 -19.67 9.81 -11.15
N ASP A 107 -20.55 9.34 -10.26
CA ASP A 107 -21.43 10.15 -9.41
C ASP A 107 -21.25 9.90 -7.91
N ARG A 108 -20.29 9.03 -7.54
CA ARG A 108 -19.97 8.67 -6.15
C ARG A 108 -21.10 7.93 -5.43
N ALA A 109 -22.08 7.42 -6.17
CA ALA A 109 -23.22 6.72 -5.61
C ALA A 109 -22.83 5.32 -5.12
N ILE A 110 -23.22 4.98 -3.90
CA ILE A 110 -23.21 3.59 -3.42
C ILE A 110 -24.38 2.88 -4.11
N VAL A 111 -24.07 1.95 -5.02
CA VAL A 111 -25.08 1.26 -5.83
C VAL A 111 -25.40 -0.13 -5.34
N SER A 112 -24.49 -0.77 -4.60
CA SER A 112 -24.70 -2.09 -4.00
C SER A 112 -23.92 -2.24 -2.72
N ARG A 113 -24.44 -3.05 -1.79
CA ARG A 113 -23.74 -3.58 -0.61
C ARG A 113 -24.01 -5.06 -0.49
N LEU A 114 -22.95 -5.83 -0.27
CA LEU A 114 -23.03 -7.29 -0.16
C LEU A 114 -22.37 -7.76 1.13
N GLY A 115 -23.13 -8.34 2.04
CA GLY A 115 -22.61 -8.99 3.23
C GLY A 115 -21.81 -10.23 2.85
N THR A 116 -20.55 -10.32 3.27
CA THR A 116 -19.67 -11.47 3.01
C THR A 116 -19.23 -12.17 4.28
N GLY A 117 -19.25 -11.48 5.41
CA GLY A 117 -18.99 -12.05 6.72
C GLY A 117 -18.13 -11.14 7.62
N PRO A 118 -18.03 -11.46 8.92
CA PRO A 118 -17.22 -10.69 9.87
C PRO A 118 -15.77 -10.57 9.41
N GLY A 119 -15.19 -9.37 9.54
CA GLY A 119 -13.81 -9.14 9.16
C GLY A 119 -13.58 -9.20 7.64
N THR A 120 -14.53 -8.76 6.82
CA THR A 120 -14.33 -8.57 5.36
C THR A 120 -13.17 -7.60 5.14
N HIS A 121 -12.01 -8.14 4.73
CA HIS A 121 -10.74 -7.40 4.77
C HIS A 121 -10.38 -6.81 3.42
N MET A 122 -10.36 -7.62 2.39
CA MET A 122 -10.00 -7.19 1.04
C MET A 122 -10.95 -7.77 0.00
N ALA A 123 -11.38 -6.96 -0.94
CA ALA A 123 -12.13 -7.37 -2.12
C ALA A 123 -11.33 -6.96 -3.35
N THR A 124 -10.89 -7.93 -4.14
CA THR A 124 -10.09 -7.69 -5.34
C THR A 124 -10.88 -8.05 -6.58
N VAL A 125 -10.90 -7.14 -7.54
CA VAL A 125 -11.52 -7.34 -8.84
C VAL A 125 -10.66 -8.28 -9.69
N ALA A 126 -11.27 -9.29 -10.28
CA ALA A 126 -10.57 -10.16 -11.22
C ALA A 126 -10.28 -9.43 -12.55
N PRO A 127 -9.30 -9.86 -13.34
CA PRO A 127 -8.95 -9.23 -14.61
C PRO A 127 -10.09 -9.16 -15.65
N ASP A 128 -11.17 -9.90 -15.45
CA ASP A 128 -12.36 -9.88 -16.31
C ASP A 128 -13.37 -8.77 -15.98
N ASP A 129 -13.16 -8.03 -14.87
CA ASP A 129 -14.07 -7.01 -14.31
C ASP A 129 -15.49 -7.53 -13.94
N ARG A 130 -15.72 -8.83 -14.00
CA ARG A 130 -17.03 -9.46 -13.77
C ARG A 130 -17.10 -10.25 -12.49
N THR A 131 -15.96 -10.66 -12.00
CA THR A 131 -15.84 -11.42 -10.77
C THR A 131 -14.83 -10.76 -9.83
N GLY A 132 -14.82 -11.20 -8.59
CA GLY A 132 -13.84 -10.81 -7.60
C GLY A 132 -13.73 -11.85 -6.50
N ILE A 133 -12.69 -11.75 -5.70
CA ILE A 133 -12.49 -12.55 -4.50
C ILE A 133 -12.46 -11.64 -3.29
N VAL A 134 -13.11 -12.06 -2.23
CA VAL A 134 -13.14 -11.37 -0.93
C VAL A 134 -12.45 -12.24 0.10
N ALA A 135 -11.42 -11.71 0.74
CA ALA A 135 -10.84 -12.29 1.94
C ALA A 135 -11.68 -11.90 3.16
N VAL A 136 -12.24 -12.88 3.81
CA VAL A 136 -13.04 -12.73 5.03
C VAL A 136 -12.27 -13.35 6.18
N ILE A 137 -11.73 -12.52 7.08
CA ILE A 137 -10.96 -12.99 8.23
C ILE A 137 -11.81 -13.89 9.13
N GLY A 138 -13.10 -13.59 9.24
CA GLY A 138 -14.01 -14.32 10.13
C GLY A 138 -14.03 -13.73 11.55
N ASP A 139 -14.70 -14.46 12.43
CA ASP A 139 -14.78 -14.08 13.84
C ASP A 139 -13.45 -14.42 14.55
N PRO A 140 -12.80 -13.45 15.21
CA PRO A 140 -11.56 -13.70 15.97
C PRO A 140 -11.71 -14.71 17.11
N LYS A 141 -12.95 -14.93 17.59
CA LYS A 141 -13.26 -15.94 18.61
C LYS A 141 -13.47 -17.36 18.04
N MET A 142 -13.50 -17.49 16.70
CA MET A 142 -13.72 -18.73 16.01
C MET A 142 -12.57 -19.00 15.03
N PRO A 143 -11.43 -19.54 15.51
CA PRO A 143 -10.34 -19.97 14.63
C PRO A 143 -10.90 -20.87 13.51
N GLY A 144 -10.48 -20.65 12.28
CA GLY A 144 -10.98 -21.36 11.11
C GLY A 144 -12.29 -20.80 10.51
N SER A 145 -12.92 -19.78 11.09
CA SER A 145 -14.10 -19.13 10.50
C SER A 145 -13.77 -18.26 9.26
N GLY A 146 -12.48 -18.08 8.98
CA GLY A 146 -12.02 -17.34 7.79
C GLY A 146 -12.30 -18.09 6.50
N LYS A 147 -12.68 -17.35 5.47
CA LYS A 147 -13.02 -17.92 4.16
C LYS A 147 -12.70 -16.97 3.01
N LEU A 148 -12.51 -17.51 1.84
CA LEU A 148 -12.59 -16.78 0.58
C LEU A 148 -14.04 -16.82 0.07
N VAL A 149 -14.51 -15.71 -0.45
CA VAL A 149 -15.83 -15.58 -1.07
C VAL A 149 -15.67 -15.05 -2.48
N GLU A 150 -16.18 -15.79 -3.46
CA GLU A 150 -16.31 -15.28 -4.82
C GLU A 150 -17.50 -14.33 -4.89
N ILE A 151 -17.34 -13.23 -5.59
CA ILE A 151 -18.43 -12.29 -5.87
C ILE A 151 -18.57 -12.08 -7.37
N GLY A 152 -19.81 -11.92 -7.82
CA GLY A 152 -20.12 -11.45 -9.17
C GLY A 152 -20.33 -9.95 -9.18
N ILE A 153 -19.84 -9.27 -10.22
CA ILE A 153 -19.93 -7.82 -10.45
C ILE A 153 -20.72 -7.61 -11.74
N ASP A 154 -21.95 -7.11 -11.64
CA ASP A 154 -22.73 -6.67 -12.80
C ASP A 154 -22.59 -5.16 -12.97
N ALA A 155 -21.65 -4.74 -13.79
CA ALA A 155 -21.42 -3.32 -14.06
C ALA A 155 -22.61 -2.63 -14.76
N GLY A 156 -23.40 -3.36 -15.53
CA GLY A 156 -24.60 -2.84 -16.22
C GLY A 156 -25.72 -2.50 -15.26
N LYS A 157 -25.91 -3.31 -14.23
CA LYS A 157 -26.93 -3.10 -13.19
C LYS A 157 -26.40 -2.36 -11.97
N GLY A 158 -25.04 -2.25 -11.81
CA GLY A 158 -24.44 -1.73 -10.61
C GLY A 158 -24.72 -2.60 -9.39
N SER A 159 -24.61 -3.91 -9.51
CA SER A 159 -24.94 -4.85 -8.44
C SER A 159 -23.85 -5.87 -8.17
N LEU A 160 -23.80 -6.35 -6.92
CA LEU A 160 -22.95 -7.45 -6.47
C LEU A 160 -23.81 -8.67 -6.16
N THR A 161 -23.27 -9.86 -6.42
CA THR A 161 -23.86 -11.14 -6.04
C THR A 161 -22.83 -12.02 -5.34
N VAL A 162 -23.27 -12.84 -4.38
CA VAL A 162 -22.41 -13.82 -3.75
C VAL A 162 -22.32 -15.08 -4.63
N GLY A 163 -21.08 -15.56 -4.82
CA GLY A 163 -20.80 -16.82 -5.51
C GLY A 163 -20.37 -17.93 -4.55
N ARG A 164 -19.34 -18.68 -4.95
CA ARG A 164 -18.76 -19.77 -4.17
C ARG A 164 -18.03 -19.27 -2.93
N SER A 165 -17.84 -20.14 -1.95
CA SER A 165 -16.99 -19.84 -0.79
C SER A 165 -16.11 -21.03 -0.44
N LEU A 166 -14.91 -20.77 0.11
CA LEU A 166 -13.94 -21.75 0.55
C LEU A 166 -13.45 -21.39 1.95
N ALA A 167 -13.77 -22.24 2.94
CA ALA A 167 -13.12 -22.21 4.23
C ALA A 167 -11.72 -22.81 4.07
N ILE A 168 -10.68 -22.00 4.21
CA ILE A 168 -9.30 -22.43 3.94
C ILE A 168 -8.88 -23.57 4.85
N SER A 169 -9.31 -23.57 6.11
CA SER A 169 -9.07 -24.65 7.08
C SER A 169 -9.62 -26.02 6.65
N GLU A 170 -10.63 -26.02 5.76
CA GLU A 170 -11.29 -27.23 5.31
C GLU A 170 -10.66 -27.83 4.02
N ASP A 171 -9.80 -27.07 3.35
CA ASP A 171 -9.15 -27.54 2.12
C ASP A 171 -8.19 -28.69 2.40
N PRO A 172 -8.20 -29.75 1.55
CA PRO A 172 -7.33 -30.93 1.72
C PRO A 172 -5.85 -30.61 1.85
N LEU A 173 -5.31 -29.66 1.06
CA LEU A 173 -3.90 -29.26 1.11
C LEU A 173 -3.51 -28.62 2.45
N VAL A 174 -4.44 -27.91 3.09
CA VAL A 174 -4.21 -27.32 4.42
C VAL A 174 -4.34 -28.38 5.50
N LYS A 175 -5.32 -29.28 5.38
CA LYS A 175 -5.49 -30.42 6.31
C LYS A 175 -4.31 -31.37 6.30
N GLU A 176 -3.74 -31.66 5.13
CA GLU A 176 -2.54 -32.49 5.00
C GLU A 176 -1.34 -31.91 5.78
N LYS A 177 -1.24 -30.57 5.84
CA LYS A 177 -0.23 -29.83 6.60
C LYS A 177 -0.75 -29.41 7.99
N SER A 178 -1.69 -30.17 8.55
CA SER A 178 -2.29 -29.88 9.86
C SER A 178 -1.23 -29.68 10.95
N GLY A 179 -1.43 -28.66 11.80
CA GLY A 179 -0.50 -28.26 12.86
C GLY A 179 0.63 -27.31 12.41
N ARG A 180 0.90 -27.17 11.11
CA ARG A 180 1.86 -26.20 10.60
C ARG A 180 1.21 -24.83 10.31
N PHE A 181 -0.08 -24.78 9.97
CA PHE A 181 -0.83 -23.54 9.87
C PHE A 181 -1.34 -23.13 11.25
N LYS A 182 -0.79 -22.06 11.79
CA LYS A 182 -1.23 -21.48 13.08
C LYS A 182 -2.53 -20.69 12.92
N ASP A 183 -2.75 -20.12 11.74
CA ASP A 183 -3.93 -19.33 11.40
C ASP A 183 -4.22 -19.43 9.90
N THR A 184 -5.40 -19.88 9.53
CA THR A 184 -5.81 -20.06 8.14
C THR A 184 -6.71 -18.94 7.63
N ARG A 185 -6.93 -17.88 8.43
CA ARG A 185 -7.80 -16.78 8.07
C ARG A 185 -7.16 -15.92 6.99
N PRO A 186 -7.84 -15.70 5.83
CA PRO A 186 -7.27 -14.95 4.72
C PRO A 186 -7.25 -13.44 5.00
N ILE A 187 -6.22 -12.77 4.50
CA ILE A 187 -5.99 -11.32 4.69
C ILE A 187 -6.05 -10.59 3.36
N CYS A 188 -5.03 -10.77 2.50
CA CYS A 188 -4.90 -10.08 1.23
C CYS A 188 -4.78 -11.08 0.10
N GLN A 189 -5.20 -10.67 -1.09
CA GLN A 189 -5.09 -11.51 -2.28
C GLN A 189 -4.76 -10.70 -3.53
N GLN A 190 -4.14 -11.36 -4.51
CA GLN A 190 -3.89 -10.82 -5.83
C GLN A 190 -4.01 -11.92 -6.89
N PHE A 191 -4.67 -11.60 -7.99
CA PHE A 191 -4.79 -12.50 -9.14
C PHE A 191 -3.52 -12.56 -10.00
N THR A 192 -3.27 -13.72 -10.62
CA THR A 192 -2.38 -13.80 -11.78
C THR A 192 -2.94 -12.98 -12.95
N ALA A 193 -2.10 -12.66 -13.94
CA ALA A 193 -2.47 -11.79 -15.05
C ALA A 193 -3.65 -12.32 -15.87
N ASP A 194 -3.77 -13.63 -15.97
CA ASP A 194 -4.85 -14.32 -16.66
C ASP A 194 -6.09 -14.59 -15.78
N GLY A 195 -6.05 -14.16 -14.51
CA GLY A 195 -7.11 -14.41 -13.54
C GLY A 195 -7.27 -15.85 -13.09
N ARG A 196 -6.41 -16.78 -13.57
CA ARG A 196 -6.55 -18.21 -13.30
C ARG A 196 -6.27 -18.57 -11.86
N TYR A 197 -5.32 -17.90 -11.23
CA TYR A 197 -4.94 -18.15 -9.84
C TYR A 197 -5.02 -16.88 -9.02
N ALA A 198 -5.27 -17.05 -7.71
CA ALA A 198 -5.14 -15.99 -6.73
C ALA A 198 -4.21 -16.42 -5.59
N TYR A 199 -3.22 -15.60 -5.31
CA TYR A 199 -2.33 -15.76 -4.16
C TYR A 199 -2.94 -15.07 -2.97
N VAL A 200 -3.05 -15.76 -1.86
CA VAL A 200 -3.74 -15.30 -0.66
C VAL A 200 -2.80 -15.42 0.54
N THR A 201 -2.54 -14.32 1.21
CA THR A 201 -1.83 -14.32 2.49
C THR A 201 -2.79 -14.64 3.63
N LEU A 202 -2.28 -15.30 4.65
CA LEU A 202 -3.05 -15.78 5.80
C LEU A 202 -2.57 -15.18 7.10
N GLY A 203 -3.39 -15.28 8.13
CA GLY A 203 -3.05 -14.97 9.51
C GLY A 203 -3.02 -13.47 9.80
N PRO A 204 -4.03 -12.88 10.45
CA PRO A 204 -4.04 -11.46 10.82
C PRO A 204 -2.98 -11.09 11.85
N ALA A 205 -2.43 -12.05 12.60
CA ALA A 205 -1.28 -11.82 13.46
C ALA A 205 0.00 -11.95 12.66
N ILE A 206 0.91 -10.98 12.78
CA ILE A 206 2.14 -10.84 11.99
C ILE A 206 2.93 -12.15 11.85
N GLU A 207 3.01 -12.96 12.90
CA GLU A 207 3.86 -14.16 12.92
C GLU A 207 3.15 -15.46 12.54
N ASN A 208 1.85 -15.42 12.34
CA ASN A 208 1.03 -16.59 12.08
C ASN A 208 0.69 -16.79 10.60
N GLY A 209 1.25 -15.92 9.75
CA GLY A 209 0.94 -15.89 8.33
C GLY A 209 1.45 -17.09 7.57
N GLY A 210 0.95 -17.22 6.37
CA GLY A 210 1.33 -18.19 5.36
C GLY A 210 0.74 -17.76 4.03
N VAL A 211 0.88 -18.60 3.01
CA VAL A 211 0.34 -18.32 1.67
C VAL A 211 -0.39 -19.54 1.14
N VAL A 212 -1.54 -19.31 0.53
CA VAL A 212 -2.20 -20.33 -0.28
C VAL A 212 -2.42 -19.79 -1.71
N VAL A 213 -2.49 -20.71 -2.67
CA VAL A 213 -2.79 -20.38 -4.07
C VAL A 213 -4.10 -21.05 -4.45
N LEU A 214 -5.09 -20.22 -4.78
CA LEU A 214 -6.42 -20.63 -5.21
C LEU A 214 -6.46 -20.76 -6.74
N ASP A 215 -6.94 -21.88 -7.27
CA ASP A 215 -7.42 -21.97 -8.64
C ASP A 215 -8.85 -21.40 -8.70
N THR A 216 -9.02 -20.31 -9.41
CA THR A 216 -10.30 -19.58 -9.48
C THR A 216 -11.40 -20.35 -10.24
N ARG A 217 -11.04 -21.30 -11.13
CA ARG A 217 -12.01 -22.08 -11.88
C ARG A 217 -12.62 -23.20 -11.05
N SER A 218 -11.78 -23.98 -10.36
CA SER A 218 -12.24 -25.05 -9.46
C SER A 218 -12.68 -24.50 -8.10
N PHE A 219 -12.20 -23.31 -7.72
CA PHE A 219 -12.33 -22.69 -6.41
C PHE A 219 -11.82 -23.58 -5.28
N SER A 220 -10.66 -24.19 -5.50
CA SER A 220 -9.91 -25.03 -4.57
C SER A 220 -8.43 -24.63 -4.56
N LEU A 221 -7.71 -25.01 -3.52
CA LEU A 221 -6.29 -24.68 -3.44
C LEU A 221 -5.46 -25.60 -4.35
N VAL A 222 -4.39 -25.04 -4.94
CA VAL A 222 -3.38 -25.79 -5.73
C VAL A 222 -2.01 -25.78 -5.05
N ALA A 223 -1.79 -24.87 -4.10
CA ALA A 223 -0.60 -24.83 -3.27
C ALA A 223 -0.90 -24.22 -1.90
N ALA A 224 -0.17 -24.64 -0.88
CA ALA A 224 -0.30 -24.15 0.48
C ALA A 224 1.07 -24.13 1.16
N TYR A 225 1.45 -22.97 1.71
CA TYR A 225 2.72 -22.68 2.36
C TYR A 225 2.48 -22.21 3.78
N PRO A 226 2.75 -23.03 4.80
CA PRO A 226 2.61 -22.63 6.19
C PRO A 226 3.70 -21.61 6.59
N PRO A 227 3.56 -20.92 7.75
CA PRO A 227 4.45 -19.82 8.14
C PRO A 227 5.90 -20.21 8.40
N ASP A 228 6.20 -21.48 8.57
CA ASP A 228 7.57 -22.01 8.65
C ASP A 228 8.22 -22.17 7.25
N GLU A 229 7.44 -22.20 6.17
CA GLU A 229 7.92 -22.13 4.79
C GLU A 229 7.88 -20.69 4.24
N VAL A 230 6.74 -19.97 4.44
CA VAL A 230 6.53 -18.63 3.93
C VAL A 230 5.82 -17.79 5.00
N LYS A 231 6.57 -16.94 5.67
CA LYS A 231 6.03 -16.05 6.70
C LYS A 231 5.50 -14.76 6.07
N ALA A 232 4.32 -14.83 5.47
CA ALA A 232 3.67 -13.72 4.80
C ALA A 232 2.25 -13.54 5.32
N ASN A 233 1.89 -12.32 5.69
CA ASN A 233 0.61 -12.00 6.32
C ASN A 233 -0.03 -10.72 5.81
N CYS A 234 0.50 -10.10 4.75
CA CYS A 234 -0.10 -8.90 4.20
C CYS A 234 0.11 -8.75 2.70
N GLY A 235 0.91 -7.81 2.25
CA GLY A 235 0.96 -7.37 0.87
C GLY A 235 1.17 -8.49 -0.15
N THR A 236 0.38 -8.46 -1.19
CA THR A 236 0.49 -9.33 -2.36
C THR A 236 0.39 -8.49 -3.61
N VAL A 237 1.35 -8.61 -4.52
CA VAL A 237 1.33 -7.88 -5.78
C VAL A 237 1.96 -8.68 -6.90
N ARG A 238 1.38 -8.59 -8.09
CA ARG A 238 1.91 -9.17 -9.32
C ARG A 238 2.88 -8.18 -9.98
N THR A 239 4.00 -8.69 -10.52
CA THR A 239 4.85 -7.89 -11.42
C THR A 239 4.13 -7.59 -12.74
N ASN A 240 4.54 -6.51 -13.41
CA ASN A 240 3.85 -6.03 -14.63
C ASN A 240 3.91 -7.04 -15.79
N ASP A 241 4.96 -7.86 -15.86
CA ASP A 241 5.09 -8.94 -16.84
C ASP A 241 4.20 -10.17 -16.50
N GLY A 242 3.54 -10.16 -15.35
CA GLY A 242 2.66 -11.23 -14.88
C GLY A 242 3.36 -12.51 -14.44
N ARG A 243 4.69 -12.59 -14.53
CA ARG A 243 5.45 -13.84 -14.29
C ARG A 243 5.75 -14.09 -12.82
N ARG A 244 5.63 -13.07 -11.98
CA ARG A 244 6.00 -13.15 -10.57
C ARG A 244 4.88 -12.61 -9.68
N MET A 245 4.76 -13.24 -8.51
CA MET A 245 3.94 -12.73 -7.42
C MET A 245 4.86 -12.42 -6.24
N ILE A 246 4.84 -11.22 -5.75
CA ILE A 246 5.58 -10.78 -4.56
C ILE A 246 4.61 -10.78 -3.39
N VAL A 247 4.99 -11.42 -2.31
CA VAL A 247 4.26 -11.42 -1.04
C VAL A 247 5.19 -10.99 0.09
N ASN A 248 4.67 -10.35 1.10
CA ASN A 248 5.45 -9.91 2.23
C ASN A 248 4.81 -10.23 3.59
N GLY A 249 5.59 -10.04 4.63
CA GLY A 249 5.23 -10.30 6.01
C GLY A 249 6.45 -10.23 6.93
N GLY A 250 6.64 -11.25 7.74
CA GLY A 250 7.73 -11.34 8.70
C GLY A 250 7.22 -11.30 10.13
N SER A 251 7.85 -10.48 10.96
CA SER A 251 7.47 -10.21 12.34
C SER A 251 7.53 -8.71 12.62
N ALA A 252 7.18 -8.31 13.85
CA ALA A 252 7.34 -6.94 14.31
C ALA A 252 8.82 -6.48 14.31
N ASP A 253 9.76 -7.42 14.29
CA ASP A 253 11.21 -7.14 14.36
C ASP A 253 11.91 -7.25 13.02
N VAL A 254 11.39 -8.08 12.10
CA VAL A 254 11.97 -8.33 10.78
C VAL A 254 10.88 -8.40 9.72
N GLY A 255 10.96 -7.53 8.72
CA GLY A 255 10.14 -7.62 7.52
C GLY A 255 10.82 -8.53 6.49
N ILE A 256 10.05 -9.45 5.92
CA ILE A 256 10.51 -10.44 4.94
C ILE A 256 9.59 -10.37 3.72
N TRP A 257 10.15 -10.59 2.54
CA TRP A 257 9.37 -10.73 1.32
C TRP A 257 9.84 -11.90 0.48
N TYR A 258 8.94 -12.42 -0.33
CA TYR A 258 9.11 -13.60 -1.14
C TYR A 258 8.68 -13.32 -2.57
N VAL A 259 9.31 -14.00 -3.54
CA VAL A 259 8.88 -14.01 -4.93
C VAL A 259 8.48 -15.42 -5.31
N PHE A 260 7.28 -15.54 -5.84
CA PHE A 260 6.79 -16.77 -6.44
C PHE A 260 6.86 -16.69 -7.95
N ASP A 261 7.20 -17.80 -8.58
CA ASP A 261 6.96 -18.00 -10.00
C ASP A 261 5.48 -18.35 -10.21
N THR A 262 4.76 -17.57 -11.04
CA THR A 262 3.31 -17.72 -11.21
C THR A 262 2.90 -18.94 -12.03
N THR A 263 3.84 -19.59 -12.72
CA THR A 263 3.60 -20.81 -13.49
C THR A 263 3.73 -22.06 -12.63
N THR A 264 4.77 -22.10 -11.79
CA THR A 264 5.08 -23.27 -10.96
C THR A 264 4.56 -23.16 -9.52
N HIS A 265 4.12 -21.96 -9.14
CA HIS A 265 3.73 -21.56 -7.78
C HIS A 265 4.84 -21.71 -6.73
N LYS A 266 6.09 -21.95 -7.12
CA LYS A 266 7.21 -22.13 -6.20
C LYS A 266 7.80 -20.79 -5.77
N VAL A 267 8.27 -20.72 -4.53
CA VAL A 267 9.14 -19.64 -4.07
C VAL A 267 10.47 -19.74 -4.80
N ILE A 268 10.90 -18.64 -5.42
CA ILE A 268 12.17 -18.54 -6.16
C ILE A 268 13.12 -17.53 -5.55
N HIS A 269 12.64 -16.69 -4.63
CA HIS A 269 13.46 -15.70 -3.93
C HIS A 269 12.85 -15.37 -2.56
N GLN A 270 13.71 -15.05 -1.60
CA GLN A 270 13.37 -14.54 -0.29
C GLN A 270 14.42 -13.52 0.14
N ALA A 271 14.01 -12.41 0.72
CA ALA A 271 14.93 -11.39 1.24
C ALA A 271 14.31 -10.60 2.40
N ASP A 272 15.18 -9.88 3.12
CA ASP A 272 14.84 -8.90 4.15
C ASP A 272 14.29 -7.61 3.49
N SER A 273 13.29 -7.00 4.11
CA SER A 273 12.72 -5.73 3.66
C SER A 273 13.49 -4.50 4.14
N HIS A 274 14.63 -4.67 4.79
CA HIS A 274 15.40 -3.60 5.44
C HIS A 274 14.58 -2.74 6.41
N GLY A 275 13.64 -3.40 7.08
CA GLY A 275 12.76 -2.75 8.03
C GLY A 275 11.94 -3.74 8.82
N LYS A 276 10.92 -3.22 9.52
CA LYS A 276 10.07 -4.00 10.41
C LYS A 276 8.62 -3.89 9.93
N ASP A 277 7.92 -5.03 9.93
CA ASP A 277 6.53 -5.14 9.52
C ASP A 277 6.32 -4.69 8.06
N ALA A 278 6.89 -5.47 7.12
CA ALA A 278 6.69 -5.27 5.67
C ALA A 278 5.20 -5.39 5.33
N HIS A 279 4.64 -4.36 4.65
CA HIS A 279 3.20 -4.25 4.46
C HIS A 279 2.81 -3.88 3.02
N GLY A 280 2.44 -2.63 2.74
CA GLY A 280 2.04 -2.22 1.40
C GLY A 280 3.13 -2.47 0.37
N VAL A 281 2.77 -3.07 -0.76
CA VAL A 281 3.68 -3.36 -1.87
C VAL A 281 2.97 -3.03 -3.18
N TRP A 282 3.66 -2.35 -4.11
CA TRP A 282 3.07 -1.95 -5.39
C TRP A 282 4.12 -1.85 -6.50
N PRO A 283 3.85 -2.36 -7.71
CA PRO A 283 4.74 -2.20 -8.85
C PRO A 283 4.58 -0.81 -9.46
N MET A 284 5.66 -0.21 -9.90
CA MET A 284 5.59 0.99 -10.72
C MET A 284 4.87 0.69 -12.04
N PRO A 285 3.94 1.54 -12.51
CA PRO A 285 3.20 1.29 -13.74
C PRO A 285 4.06 1.07 -14.98
N ASP A 286 5.25 1.68 -15.03
CA ASP A 286 6.23 1.48 -16.11
C ASP A 286 7.04 0.17 -15.98
N GLY A 287 6.84 -0.60 -14.91
CA GLY A 287 7.52 -1.87 -14.65
C GLY A 287 8.97 -1.74 -14.19
N SER A 288 9.49 -0.53 -13.98
CA SER A 288 10.90 -0.31 -13.65
C SER A 288 11.29 -0.73 -12.23
N ALA A 289 10.34 -0.77 -11.30
CA ALA A 289 10.59 -1.16 -9.91
C ALA A 289 9.32 -1.63 -9.20
N VAL A 290 9.51 -2.25 -8.02
CA VAL A 290 8.45 -2.53 -7.04
C VAL A 290 8.81 -1.80 -5.75
N TRP A 291 7.86 -1.10 -5.18
CA TRP A 291 8.01 -0.43 -3.89
C TRP A 291 7.31 -1.21 -2.79
N MET A 292 7.92 -1.25 -1.61
CA MET A 292 7.39 -1.89 -0.42
C MET A 292 7.64 -1.00 0.78
N VAL A 293 6.62 -0.81 1.63
CA VAL A 293 6.75 -0.04 2.88
C VAL A 293 6.83 -0.97 4.08
N ASN A 294 7.52 -0.51 5.12
CA ASN A 294 7.60 -1.14 6.42
C ASN A 294 6.93 -0.24 7.46
N ARG A 295 5.83 -0.71 8.05
CA ARG A 295 4.99 0.12 8.94
C ARG A 295 5.71 0.56 10.21
N VAL A 296 6.33 -0.38 10.92
CA VAL A 296 7.00 -0.09 12.19
C VAL A 296 8.25 0.76 11.99
N SER A 297 9.05 0.49 10.97
CA SER A 297 10.26 1.26 10.65
C SER A 297 9.97 2.60 9.97
N SER A 298 8.77 2.80 9.43
CA SER A 298 8.38 4.03 8.71
C SER A 298 9.26 4.33 7.49
N ASN A 299 9.83 3.30 6.88
CA ASN A 299 10.69 3.37 5.70
C ASN A 299 10.09 2.60 4.51
N ALA A 300 10.74 2.67 3.37
CA ALA A 300 10.38 1.89 2.19
C ALA A 300 11.63 1.32 1.52
N ILE A 301 11.44 0.25 0.76
CA ILE A 301 12.44 -0.28 -0.17
C ILE A 301 11.95 -0.21 -1.60
N VAL A 302 12.90 -0.10 -2.52
CA VAL A 302 12.68 -0.18 -3.96
C VAL A 302 13.40 -1.42 -4.47
N ILE A 303 12.66 -2.28 -5.14
CA ILE A 303 13.12 -3.60 -5.62
C ILE A 303 13.18 -3.56 -7.14
N ASP A 304 14.27 -4.04 -7.72
CA ASP A 304 14.38 -4.35 -9.14
C ASP A 304 13.61 -5.67 -9.42
N PRO A 305 12.54 -5.64 -10.23
CA PRO A 305 11.72 -6.83 -10.49
C PRO A 305 12.41 -7.90 -11.34
N ALA A 306 13.50 -7.58 -12.03
CA ALA A 306 14.25 -8.52 -12.86
C ALA A 306 15.28 -9.32 -12.05
N THR A 307 15.94 -8.67 -11.10
CA THR A 307 17.03 -9.25 -10.30
C THR A 307 16.64 -9.57 -8.86
N PHE A 308 15.49 -9.09 -8.41
CA PHE A 308 15.00 -9.16 -7.03
C PHE A 308 15.96 -8.53 -6.01
N ARG A 309 16.76 -7.55 -6.44
CA ARG A 309 17.66 -6.81 -5.55
C ARG A 309 16.97 -5.56 -5.02
N VAL A 310 17.19 -5.26 -3.76
CA VAL A 310 16.85 -3.94 -3.21
C VAL A 310 17.85 -2.92 -3.78
N ILE A 311 17.34 -1.98 -4.57
CA ILE A 311 18.14 -0.95 -5.26
C ILE A 311 18.10 0.40 -4.55
N ALA A 312 17.22 0.56 -3.56
CA ALA A 312 17.22 1.70 -2.64
C ALA A 312 16.46 1.38 -1.36
N VAL A 313 16.89 2.02 -0.28
CA VAL A 313 16.15 2.15 0.98
C VAL A 313 15.83 3.62 1.15
N ILE A 314 14.57 3.94 1.45
CA ILE A 314 14.08 5.30 1.69
C ILE A 314 13.75 5.41 3.17
N ASP A 315 14.55 6.14 3.93
CA ASP A 315 14.52 6.16 5.40
C ASP A 315 13.23 6.72 5.99
N SER A 316 12.51 7.55 5.23
CA SER A 316 11.25 8.13 5.69
C SER A 316 10.29 8.36 4.55
N VAL A 317 9.10 7.74 4.67
CA VAL A 317 7.96 7.92 3.76
C VAL A 317 6.70 8.38 4.49
N GLY A 318 6.86 8.90 5.70
CA GLY A 318 5.80 9.23 6.65
C GLY A 318 5.69 8.18 7.75
N LYS A 319 5.09 8.57 8.89
CA LYS A 319 4.97 7.70 10.07
C LYS A 319 3.92 6.62 9.85
N THR A 320 4.31 5.37 10.09
CA THR A 320 3.46 4.19 9.94
C THR A 320 2.77 4.14 8.56
N PRO A 321 3.56 4.03 7.47
CA PRO A 321 3.04 3.89 6.12
C PRO A 321 2.35 2.53 5.96
N ASP A 322 1.23 2.50 5.24
CA ASP A 322 0.41 1.29 5.19
C ASP A 322 0.24 0.76 3.75
N ILE A 323 -0.62 1.35 2.95
CA ILE A 323 -0.92 0.92 1.57
C ILE A 323 -0.36 1.92 0.57
N ILE A 324 0.07 1.42 -0.60
CA ILE A 324 0.65 2.23 -1.69
C ILE A 324 -0.28 2.21 -2.89
N ALA A 325 -0.47 3.36 -3.51
CA ALA A 325 -1.01 3.51 -4.86
C ALA A 325 -0.11 4.44 -5.66
N MET A 326 -0.05 4.26 -6.99
CA MET A 326 0.86 5.05 -7.84
C MET A 326 0.13 5.71 -8.98
N THR A 327 0.65 6.85 -9.44
CA THR A 327 0.15 7.54 -10.62
C THR A 327 0.47 6.75 -11.89
N PRO A 328 -0.42 6.75 -12.90
CA PRO A 328 -0.23 5.96 -14.13
C PRO A 328 1.03 6.31 -14.92
N ASP A 329 1.57 7.52 -14.73
CA ASP A 329 2.80 8.01 -15.35
C ASP A 329 4.07 7.69 -14.53
N SER A 330 3.96 6.85 -13.50
CA SER A 330 5.06 6.46 -12.60
C SER A 330 5.78 7.65 -11.95
N ARG A 331 5.08 8.77 -11.76
CA ARG A 331 5.68 9.97 -11.22
C ARG A 331 5.58 10.07 -9.70
N TYR A 332 4.41 9.72 -9.14
CA TYR A 332 4.16 9.83 -7.72
C TYR A 332 3.58 8.55 -7.14
N ALA A 333 3.97 8.25 -5.91
CA ALA A 333 3.27 7.30 -5.05
C ALA A 333 2.50 8.04 -3.97
N PHE A 334 1.33 7.51 -3.65
CA PHE A 334 0.50 7.90 -2.52
C PHE A 334 0.52 6.75 -1.51
N ILE A 335 0.95 7.06 -0.28
CA ILE A 335 1.10 6.06 0.78
C ILE A 335 0.21 6.47 1.93
N SER A 336 -0.78 5.63 2.27
CA SER A 336 -1.64 5.91 3.41
C SER A 336 -0.85 5.89 4.71
N LEU A 337 -1.17 6.79 5.63
CA LEU A 337 -0.54 6.96 6.94
C LEU A 337 -1.57 6.73 8.03
N ARG A 338 -1.21 5.91 9.01
CA ARG A 338 -2.09 5.55 10.11
C ARG A 338 -2.24 6.69 11.13
N GLY A 339 -3.33 6.62 11.88
CA GLY A 339 -3.63 7.55 12.96
C GLY A 339 -3.00 7.14 14.32
N PRO A 340 -3.10 8.04 15.33
CA PRO A 340 -2.57 7.76 16.66
C PRO A 340 -3.40 6.72 17.46
N LYS A 341 -4.61 6.43 16.96
CA LYS A 341 -5.52 5.42 17.56
C LYS A 341 -6.01 4.47 16.46
N PRO A 342 -5.11 3.64 15.91
CA PRO A 342 -5.46 2.78 14.80
C PRO A 342 -6.53 1.75 15.19
N ILE A 343 -7.53 1.56 14.32
CA ILE A 343 -8.64 0.63 14.57
C ILE A 343 -8.22 -0.81 14.25
N THR A 344 -7.37 -0.98 13.23
CA THR A 344 -6.84 -2.29 12.85
C THR A 344 -5.35 -2.37 13.19
N ALA A 345 -4.87 -3.54 13.61
CA ALA A 345 -3.49 -3.79 14.05
C ALA A 345 -2.97 -2.76 15.08
N PRO A 346 -3.70 -2.45 16.18
CA PRO A 346 -3.39 -1.32 17.07
C PRO A 346 -2.07 -1.47 17.81
N HIS A 347 -1.48 -2.67 17.88
CA HIS A 347 -0.21 -2.94 18.54
C HIS A 347 1.02 -2.61 17.69
N VAL A 348 0.87 -2.45 16.37
CA VAL A 348 1.98 -2.18 15.43
C VAL A 348 1.74 -1.00 14.49
N ALA A 349 0.48 -0.60 14.28
CA ALA A 349 0.11 0.38 13.27
C ALA A 349 -0.11 1.80 13.83
N VAL A 350 0.49 2.14 14.97
CA VAL A 350 0.33 3.47 15.60
C VAL A 350 1.09 4.52 14.81
N GLY A 351 0.34 5.46 14.22
CA GLY A 351 0.84 6.59 13.45
C GLY A 351 0.71 7.92 14.19
N GLU A 352 0.92 9.02 13.48
CA GLU A 352 0.90 10.39 14.04
C GLU A 352 0.09 11.36 13.17
N THR A 353 0.14 11.17 11.85
CA THR A 353 -0.43 12.09 10.85
C THR A 353 -1.38 11.34 9.92
N PRO A 354 -2.63 11.05 10.39
CA PRO A 354 -3.58 10.28 9.57
C PRO A 354 -3.89 11.00 8.26
N GLY A 355 -3.70 10.29 7.15
CA GLY A 355 -3.85 10.83 5.81
C GLY A 355 -3.03 10.04 4.80
N PHE A 356 -2.30 10.73 3.94
CA PHE A 356 -1.38 10.08 3.01
C PHE A 356 -0.15 10.93 2.67
N ALA A 357 0.96 10.24 2.48
CA ALA A 357 2.20 10.81 1.97
C ALA A 357 2.19 10.85 0.44
N VAL A 358 2.79 11.86 -0.13
CA VAL A 358 3.06 12.01 -1.57
C VAL A 358 4.56 11.88 -1.79
N ILE A 359 4.98 10.86 -2.49
CA ILE A 359 6.38 10.56 -2.80
C ILE A 359 6.65 10.84 -4.27
N ASP A 360 7.63 11.66 -4.58
CA ASP A 360 8.16 11.77 -5.95
C ASP A 360 9.04 10.52 -6.22
N LEU A 361 8.58 9.67 -7.14
CA LEU A 361 9.23 8.37 -7.42
C LEU A 361 10.60 8.53 -8.09
N ARG A 362 10.80 9.61 -8.85
CA ARG A 362 12.08 9.89 -9.53
C ARG A 362 13.16 10.31 -8.52
N THR A 363 12.81 11.19 -7.58
CA THR A 363 13.76 11.66 -6.54
C THR A 363 13.74 10.78 -5.29
N ARG A 364 12.74 9.90 -5.17
CA ARG A 364 12.50 9.02 -4.01
C ARG A 364 12.37 9.80 -2.71
N LYS A 365 11.73 10.97 -2.76
CA LYS A 365 11.57 11.86 -1.60
C LYS A 365 10.10 12.10 -1.28
N LEU A 366 9.83 12.24 0.01
CA LEU A 366 8.56 12.76 0.50
C LEU A 366 8.43 14.23 0.07
N VAL A 367 7.40 14.53 -0.72
CA VAL A 367 7.12 15.89 -1.23
C VAL A 367 6.13 16.60 -0.32
N ARG A 368 5.12 15.86 0.14
CA ARG A 368 4.01 16.42 0.92
C ARG A 368 3.30 15.35 1.73
N THR A 369 2.80 15.71 2.90
CA THR A 369 1.80 14.93 3.64
C THR A 369 0.46 15.65 3.55
N ILE A 370 -0.59 14.91 3.23
CA ILE A 370 -1.98 15.37 3.19
C ILE A 370 -2.71 14.77 4.38
N GLU A 371 -3.28 15.62 5.20
CA GLU A 371 -4.06 15.27 6.39
C GLU A 371 -5.52 15.73 6.20
N PRO A 372 -6.39 14.90 5.55
CA PRO A 372 -7.74 15.33 5.16
C PRO A 372 -8.64 15.68 6.37
N ALA A 373 -8.42 14.97 7.48
CA ALA A 373 -9.19 15.11 8.70
C ALA A 373 -8.30 15.59 9.86
N LYS A 374 -7.46 16.59 9.61
CA LYS A 374 -6.54 17.14 10.63
C LYS A 374 -7.27 17.56 11.89
N GLY A 375 -6.83 17.02 13.04
CA GLY A 375 -7.44 17.28 14.33
C GLY A 375 -8.59 16.33 14.70
N GLU A 376 -9.01 15.43 13.83
CA GLU A 376 -9.99 14.39 14.15
C GLU A 376 -9.29 13.20 14.84
N PRO A 377 -9.56 12.97 16.14
CA PRO A 377 -8.81 11.98 16.92
C PRO A 377 -9.12 10.52 16.55
N LYS A 378 -10.18 10.29 15.77
CA LYS A 378 -10.57 8.97 15.29
C LYS A 378 -10.02 8.66 13.90
N SER A 379 -9.46 9.66 13.20
CA SER A 379 -8.96 9.48 11.85
C SER A 379 -7.85 8.42 11.81
N ASP A 380 -7.97 7.47 10.88
CA ASP A 380 -7.06 6.34 10.72
C ASP A 380 -7.12 5.85 9.27
N PHE A 381 -6.15 6.25 8.44
CA PHE A 381 -6.15 5.90 7.03
C PHE A 381 -5.55 4.53 6.79
N HIS A 382 -6.17 3.74 5.89
CA HIS A 382 -5.66 2.45 5.47
C HIS A 382 -5.70 2.30 3.94
N GLY A 383 -6.82 1.94 3.35
CA GLY A 383 -6.93 1.75 1.91
C GLY A 383 -6.71 3.05 1.13
N ILE A 384 -5.93 2.98 0.06
CA ILE A 384 -5.75 4.07 -0.89
C ILE A 384 -5.67 3.50 -2.30
N GLY A 385 -6.30 4.18 -3.27
CA GLY A 385 -6.28 3.75 -4.67
C GLY A 385 -6.24 4.94 -5.62
N VAL A 386 -5.72 4.72 -6.81
CA VAL A 386 -5.68 5.70 -7.90
C VAL A 386 -6.64 5.26 -9.01
N ARG A 387 -7.64 6.08 -9.27
CA ARG A 387 -8.60 5.91 -10.35
C ARG A 387 -8.14 6.69 -11.57
N ILE A 388 -7.91 6.02 -12.69
CA ILE A 388 -7.57 6.68 -13.95
C ILE A 388 -8.85 7.26 -14.59
N LEU A 389 -8.83 8.54 -14.92
CA LEU A 389 -9.90 9.20 -15.65
C LEU A 389 -9.61 9.07 -17.16
N ARG A 390 -10.27 8.11 -17.81
CA ARG A 390 -10.20 7.99 -19.27
C ARG A 390 -11.05 9.12 -19.90
N ARG A 391 -10.47 9.80 -20.87
CA ARG A 391 -11.16 10.82 -21.69
C ARG A 391 -12.18 10.16 -22.60
#